data_aeaebe2e50407133c2be6d1e5fb6d818
#
_entry.id   aeaebe2e50407133c2be6d1e5fb6d818
#
_cell.length_a   1.000
_cell.length_b   1.000
_cell.length_c   1.000
_cell.angle_alpha   90.00
_cell.angle_beta   90.00
_cell.angle_gamma   90.00
#
_symmetry.space_group_name_H-M   'P 1'
#
loop_
_entity.id
_entity.type
_entity.pdbx_description
1 polymer ?
#
loop_
_entity_poly.entity_id
_entity_poly.type
_entity_poly.pdbx_seq_one_letter_code
_entity_poly.pdbx_strand_id
1 'polypeptide(L)'
;MTASLEKLLDKAKIAVFSDNNSAFLAVLLCSLEFSWNKDIETARTNGKILQINPDFFLGLPDKTRQFLIMHELWHVARAHPLRGGNIPNKAAWQYACDVVINNDLVASGYTYEGVSPLLNSKYPVGTSEEEIYNDVKDDIEDYSKGWEDLDEPSPAEKLEILENLVKAKELAKGKLAGTFGSQFESIITALLPPKVEWKSLLHDFVSLSDTTEFSYRKRNRRFPTICLPGSTKTDTLGEINYYLDVSGSVTDDDIARFNSELFYLMQMYELEHINVIQFDTQITKEEVVTALDIPRTFIGRGGTNLTCVKEHIEKTQPEFVIVFSDLECNPMEVLKTTPKMLWVIINNPNAIPPYGKYVHITT
;
A
#
# COMPACT_ATOMS: atom_id res chain seq x y z
N MET A 1 32.95 25.27 -10.22
CA MET A 1 32.51 23.88 -10.02
C MET A 1 30.98 23.79 -9.93
N THR A 2 30.33 24.53 -9.07
CA THR A 2 28.86 24.57 -8.92
C THR A 2 28.09 24.88 -10.21
N ALA A 3 28.44 25.92 -10.94
CA ALA A 3 27.76 26.30 -12.20
C ALA A 3 27.87 25.22 -13.32
N SER A 4 28.88 24.37 -13.29
CA SER A 4 29.00 23.26 -14.24
C SER A 4 28.12 22.09 -13.85
N LEU A 5 28.01 21.79 -12.54
CA LEU A 5 27.15 20.74 -12.00
C LEU A 5 25.67 21.07 -12.24
N GLU A 6 25.25 22.31 -11.98
CA GLU A 6 23.88 22.75 -12.23
C GLU A 6 23.48 22.60 -13.70
N LYS A 7 24.36 22.99 -14.64
CA LYS A 7 24.10 22.79 -16.07
C LYS A 7 23.96 21.32 -16.48
N LEU A 8 24.76 20.43 -15.87
CA LEU A 8 24.67 19.01 -16.15
C LEU A 8 23.39 18.41 -15.56
N LEU A 9 23.00 18.86 -14.37
CA LEU A 9 21.74 18.49 -13.74
C LEU A 9 20.54 18.97 -14.56
N ASP A 10 20.55 20.24 -14.99
CA ASP A 10 19.48 20.78 -15.84
C ASP A 10 19.36 20.00 -17.16
N LYS A 11 20.50 19.63 -17.77
CA LYS A 11 20.50 18.80 -18.98
C LYS A 11 19.86 17.44 -18.73
N ALA A 12 20.18 16.79 -17.60
CA ALA A 12 19.58 15.50 -17.22
C ALA A 12 18.08 15.65 -16.94
N LYS A 13 17.66 16.73 -16.24
CA LYS A 13 16.25 17.05 -16.00
C LYS A 13 15.47 17.26 -17.30
N ILE A 14 16.02 18.03 -18.23
CA ILE A 14 15.41 18.27 -19.55
C ILE A 14 15.20 16.97 -20.31
N ALA A 15 16.13 16.02 -20.21
CA ALA A 15 16.03 14.72 -20.86
C ALA A 15 14.83 13.88 -20.35
N VAL A 16 14.40 14.07 -19.09
CA VAL A 16 13.20 13.41 -18.53
C VAL A 16 11.93 13.84 -19.26
N PHE A 17 11.83 15.11 -19.72
CA PHE A 17 10.68 15.61 -20.46
C PHE A 17 10.50 14.98 -21.85
N SER A 18 11.50 14.26 -22.32
CA SER A 18 11.45 13.53 -23.60
C SER A 18 10.93 12.09 -23.45
N ASP A 19 10.62 11.65 -22.23
CA ASP A 19 10.07 10.33 -21.95
C ASP A 19 8.59 10.20 -22.34
N ASN A 20 8.12 8.98 -22.56
CA ASN A 20 6.72 8.69 -22.89
C ASN A 20 5.76 9.06 -21.76
N ASN A 21 6.23 9.04 -20.51
CA ASN A 21 5.49 9.44 -19.31
C ASN A 21 5.84 10.87 -18.86
N SER A 22 6.33 11.71 -19.77
CA SER A 22 6.93 13.02 -19.46
C SER A 22 6.05 13.93 -18.61
N ALA A 23 4.74 13.99 -18.87
CA ALA A 23 3.84 14.84 -18.10
C ALA A 23 3.75 14.44 -16.62
N PHE A 24 3.70 13.13 -16.35
CA PHE A 24 3.68 12.58 -15.01
C PHE A 24 5.01 12.79 -14.28
N LEU A 25 6.10 12.36 -14.94
CA LEU A 25 7.45 12.46 -14.36
C LEU A 25 7.90 13.92 -14.18
N ALA A 26 7.45 14.83 -15.04
CA ALA A 26 7.74 16.25 -14.91
C ALA A 26 7.18 16.85 -13.63
N VAL A 27 5.95 16.49 -13.26
CA VAL A 27 5.34 16.96 -12.00
C VAL A 27 6.15 16.47 -10.80
N LEU A 28 6.51 15.20 -10.78
CA LEU A 28 7.33 14.64 -9.72
C LEU A 28 8.74 15.25 -9.67
N LEU A 29 9.37 15.43 -10.83
CA LEU A 29 10.67 16.10 -10.92
C LEU A 29 10.64 17.52 -10.36
N CYS A 30 9.57 18.28 -10.64
CA CYS A 30 9.39 19.63 -10.13
C CYS A 30 9.02 19.69 -8.65
N SER A 31 8.51 18.62 -8.07
CA SER A 31 8.20 18.55 -6.64
C SER A 31 9.40 18.17 -5.77
N LEU A 32 10.49 17.68 -6.36
CA LEU A 32 11.69 17.29 -5.65
C LEU A 32 12.63 18.47 -5.36
N GLU A 33 13.13 18.53 -4.15
CA GLU A 33 14.23 19.40 -3.74
C GLU A 33 15.58 18.71 -4.05
N PHE A 34 16.43 19.34 -4.84
CA PHE A 34 17.72 18.79 -5.22
C PHE A 34 18.83 19.32 -4.30
N SER A 35 19.65 18.42 -3.76
CA SER A 35 20.82 18.79 -2.97
C SER A 35 22.05 17.95 -3.31
N TRP A 36 23.23 18.56 -3.14
CA TRP A 36 24.50 17.87 -3.31
C TRP A 36 25.00 17.34 -1.97
N ASN A 37 25.33 16.06 -1.92
CA ASN A 37 25.87 15.44 -0.71
C ASN A 37 27.10 14.58 -1.08
N LYS A 38 28.26 14.88 -0.47
CA LYS A 38 29.51 14.15 -0.71
C LYS A 38 29.67 12.91 0.16
N ASP A 39 28.83 12.77 1.18
CA ASP A 39 28.94 11.68 2.16
C ASP A 39 28.20 10.41 1.69
N ILE A 40 27.48 10.48 0.57
CA ILE A 40 26.82 9.34 -0.08
C ILE A 40 27.63 8.85 -1.28
N GLU A 41 27.47 7.59 -1.64
CA GLU A 41 28.22 7.01 -2.77
C GLU A 41 27.70 7.51 -4.13
N THR A 42 26.37 7.52 -4.34
CA THR A 42 25.72 7.78 -5.62
C THR A 42 24.64 8.85 -5.55
N ALA A 43 23.40 8.45 -5.44
CA ALA A 43 22.22 9.30 -5.23
C ALA A 43 21.21 8.57 -4.35
N ARG A 44 20.29 9.33 -3.74
CA ARG A 44 19.21 8.79 -2.93
C ARG A 44 18.05 9.77 -2.81
N THR A 45 16.84 9.27 -2.61
CA THR A 45 15.66 10.09 -2.38
C THR A 45 14.76 9.55 -1.28
N ASN A 46 14.14 10.44 -0.51
CA ASN A 46 13.05 10.11 0.43
C ASN A 46 11.68 10.48 -0.12
N GLY A 47 11.58 10.84 -1.40
CA GLY A 47 10.35 11.27 -2.05
C GLY A 47 10.11 12.78 -2.03
N LYS A 48 10.83 13.54 -1.18
CA LYS A 48 10.81 15.00 -1.13
C LYS A 48 12.16 15.60 -1.56
N ILE A 49 13.25 15.05 -1.03
CA ILE A 49 14.60 15.49 -1.32
C ILE A 49 15.30 14.43 -2.16
N LEU A 50 16.00 14.85 -3.20
CA LEU A 50 16.90 14.03 -3.97
C LEU A 50 18.33 14.53 -3.75
N GLN A 51 19.14 13.70 -3.09
CA GLN A 51 20.55 13.95 -2.83
C GLN A 51 21.42 13.24 -3.86
N ILE A 52 22.43 13.92 -4.37
CA ILE A 52 23.33 13.38 -5.39
C ILE A 52 24.78 13.67 -4.98
N ASN A 53 25.65 12.66 -5.07
CA ASN A 53 27.07 12.88 -4.91
C ASN A 53 27.62 13.65 -6.12
N PRO A 54 28.19 14.86 -5.92
CA PRO A 54 28.64 15.70 -7.02
C PRO A 54 29.83 15.09 -7.79
N ASP A 55 30.72 14.41 -7.11
CA ASP A 55 31.93 13.83 -7.72
C ASP A 55 31.56 12.61 -8.59
N PHE A 56 30.63 11.77 -8.08
CA PHE A 56 30.04 10.68 -8.85
C PHE A 56 29.32 11.19 -10.09
N PHE A 57 28.43 12.18 -9.92
CA PHE A 57 27.62 12.73 -11.00
C PHE A 57 28.45 13.36 -12.12
N LEU A 58 29.57 14.04 -11.76
CA LEU A 58 30.50 14.62 -12.74
C LEU A 58 31.16 13.55 -13.60
N GLY A 59 31.49 12.38 -13.04
CA GLY A 59 32.13 11.28 -13.73
C GLY A 59 31.25 10.53 -14.73
N LEU A 60 29.90 10.72 -14.67
CA LEU A 60 28.98 9.97 -15.51
C LEU A 60 28.83 10.56 -16.92
N PRO A 61 28.59 9.74 -17.96
CA PRO A 61 28.11 10.17 -19.26
C PRO A 61 26.68 10.77 -19.16
N ASP A 62 26.33 11.62 -20.11
CA ASP A 62 25.02 12.32 -20.12
C ASP A 62 23.82 11.35 -20.05
N LYS A 63 23.88 10.24 -20.80
CA LYS A 63 22.82 9.22 -20.80
C LYS A 63 22.71 8.49 -19.46
N THR A 64 23.83 8.25 -18.79
CA THR A 64 23.86 7.63 -17.47
C THR A 64 23.39 8.59 -16.39
N ARG A 65 23.63 9.91 -16.53
CA ARG A 65 23.00 10.91 -15.66
C ARG A 65 21.48 10.91 -15.78
N GLN A 66 20.98 10.77 -17.00
CA GLN A 66 19.53 10.61 -17.22
C GLN A 66 19.01 9.33 -16.57
N PHE A 67 19.71 8.21 -16.75
CA PHE A 67 19.35 6.94 -16.08
C PHE A 67 19.27 7.11 -14.56
N LEU A 68 20.27 7.77 -13.95
CA LEU A 68 20.29 8.01 -12.51
C LEU A 68 19.07 8.84 -12.03
N ILE A 69 18.79 9.95 -12.70
CA ILE A 69 17.63 10.78 -12.35
C ILE A 69 16.32 10.01 -12.54
N MET A 70 16.20 9.22 -13.61
CA MET A 70 15.03 8.37 -13.85
C MET A 70 14.88 7.32 -12.77
N HIS A 71 15.96 6.66 -12.35
CA HIS A 71 15.95 5.69 -11.27
C HIS A 71 15.34 6.28 -9.98
N GLU A 72 15.87 7.42 -9.53
CA GLU A 72 15.37 8.10 -8.34
C GLU A 72 13.92 8.57 -8.47
N LEU A 73 13.54 9.08 -9.64
CA LEU A 73 12.14 9.46 -9.91
C LEU A 73 11.19 8.27 -9.85
N TRP A 74 11.63 7.10 -10.32
CA TRP A 74 10.81 5.91 -10.25
C TRP A 74 10.62 5.40 -8.82
N HIS A 75 11.59 5.60 -7.91
CA HIS A 75 11.36 5.37 -6.49
C HIS A 75 10.20 6.22 -5.96
N VAL A 76 10.16 7.50 -6.33
CA VAL A 76 9.05 8.38 -5.95
C VAL A 76 7.75 7.97 -6.63
N ALA A 77 7.79 7.72 -7.94
CA ALA A 77 6.63 7.33 -8.75
C ALA A 77 5.96 6.04 -8.24
N ARG A 78 6.76 5.08 -7.78
CA ARG A 78 6.29 3.83 -7.19
C ARG A 78 5.99 3.93 -5.69
N ALA A 79 6.07 5.15 -5.14
CA ALA A 79 5.81 5.46 -3.73
C ALA A 79 6.64 4.61 -2.74
N HIS A 80 7.86 4.20 -3.11
CA HIS A 80 8.72 3.38 -2.26
C HIS A 80 8.97 4.00 -0.89
N PRO A 81 9.20 5.36 -0.76
CA PRO A 81 9.36 6.00 0.53
C PRO A 81 8.13 5.91 1.44
N LEU A 82 6.93 5.73 0.86
CA LEU A 82 5.68 5.60 1.61
C LEU A 82 5.38 4.14 1.98
N ARG A 83 5.81 3.19 1.16
CA ARG A 83 5.53 1.75 1.31
C ARG A 83 6.54 1.03 2.20
N GLY A 84 7.77 1.52 2.33
CA GLY A 84 8.87 0.86 3.06
C GLY A 84 8.81 0.94 4.58
N GLY A 85 7.94 1.79 5.18
CA GLY A 85 8.00 2.15 6.60
C GLY A 85 7.82 0.97 7.58
N ASN A 86 6.92 0.04 7.29
CA ASN A 86 6.57 -1.08 8.17
C ASN A 86 7.18 -2.43 7.75
N ILE A 87 8.13 -2.42 6.81
CA ILE A 87 8.74 -3.64 6.29
C ILE A 87 9.84 -4.13 7.23
N PRO A 88 9.79 -5.40 7.72
CA PRO A 88 10.76 -5.91 8.68
C PRO A 88 12.18 -5.95 8.13
N ASN A 89 12.38 -6.45 6.89
CA ASN A 89 13.69 -6.51 6.24
C ASN A 89 13.82 -5.39 5.21
N LYS A 90 14.31 -4.23 5.65
CA LYS A 90 14.51 -3.05 4.77
C LYS A 90 15.51 -3.29 3.66
N ALA A 91 16.56 -4.10 3.92
CA ALA A 91 17.58 -4.43 2.93
C ALA A 91 17.00 -5.23 1.75
N ALA A 92 16.19 -6.25 2.03
CA ALA A 92 15.51 -7.04 1.03
C ALA A 92 14.46 -6.22 0.25
N TRP A 93 13.77 -5.29 0.92
CA TRP A 93 12.84 -4.38 0.26
C TRP A 93 13.54 -3.46 -0.72
N GLN A 94 14.62 -2.84 -0.31
CA GLN A 94 15.42 -1.98 -1.16
C GLN A 94 15.97 -2.72 -2.38
N TYR A 95 16.49 -3.93 -2.15
CA TYR A 95 16.90 -4.82 -3.24
C TYR A 95 15.77 -5.03 -4.25
N ALA A 96 14.57 -5.34 -3.77
CA ALA A 96 13.41 -5.58 -4.62
C ALA A 96 13.04 -4.32 -5.43
N CYS A 97 13.02 -3.15 -4.81
CA CYS A 97 12.74 -1.87 -5.46
C CYS A 97 13.75 -1.57 -6.57
N ASP A 98 15.03 -1.73 -6.29
CA ASP A 98 16.10 -1.47 -7.26
C ASP A 98 16.07 -2.42 -8.44
N VAL A 99 15.81 -3.71 -8.21
CA VAL A 99 15.70 -4.71 -9.28
C VAL A 99 14.54 -4.36 -10.21
N VAL A 100 13.36 -4.02 -9.67
CA VAL A 100 12.20 -3.65 -10.49
C VAL A 100 12.51 -2.42 -11.35
N ILE A 101 13.00 -1.34 -10.73
CA ILE A 101 13.28 -0.09 -11.45
C ILE A 101 14.35 -0.31 -12.52
N ASN A 102 15.45 -0.97 -12.18
CA ASN A 102 16.56 -1.15 -13.12
C ASN A 102 16.14 -2.05 -14.29
N ASN A 103 15.43 -3.16 -14.04
CA ASN A 103 14.93 -4.02 -15.10
C ASN A 103 13.97 -3.26 -16.04
N ASP A 104 13.05 -2.44 -15.49
CA ASP A 104 12.10 -1.64 -16.26
C ASP A 104 12.81 -0.56 -17.10
N LEU A 105 13.78 0.15 -16.53
CA LEU A 105 14.54 1.18 -17.23
C LEU A 105 15.38 0.59 -18.38
N VAL A 106 16.05 -0.54 -18.15
CA VAL A 106 16.84 -1.22 -19.18
C VAL A 106 15.94 -1.74 -20.29
N ALA A 107 14.81 -2.34 -19.96
CA ALA A 107 13.83 -2.79 -20.95
C ALA A 107 13.23 -1.62 -21.75
N SER A 108 13.12 -0.44 -21.16
CA SER A 108 12.70 0.79 -21.83
C SER A 108 13.80 1.45 -22.68
N GLY A 109 15.01 0.85 -22.75
CA GLY A 109 16.11 1.31 -23.60
C GLY A 109 17.04 2.35 -22.97
N TYR A 110 16.94 2.59 -21.67
CA TYR A 110 17.89 3.46 -20.96
C TYR A 110 19.27 2.79 -20.88
N THR A 111 20.31 3.60 -21.02
CA THR A 111 21.71 3.14 -20.98
C THR A 111 22.41 3.59 -19.70
N TYR A 112 23.30 2.76 -19.19
CA TYR A 112 23.95 2.92 -17.88
C TYR A 112 25.48 2.75 -17.96
N GLU A 113 26.10 3.30 -19.00
CA GLU A 113 27.56 3.23 -19.18
C GLU A 113 28.31 3.83 -17.99
N GLY A 114 29.31 3.11 -17.46
CA GLY A 114 30.12 3.55 -16.32
C GLY A 114 29.54 3.27 -14.94
N VAL A 115 28.36 2.63 -14.85
CA VAL A 115 27.77 2.12 -13.60
C VAL A 115 27.35 0.66 -13.78
N SER A 116 27.13 -0.03 -12.67
CA SER A 116 26.65 -1.41 -12.66
C SER A 116 25.34 -1.46 -11.89
N PRO A 117 24.19 -1.19 -12.54
CA PRO A 117 22.90 -1.29 -11.87
C PRO A 117 22.63 -2.74 -11.46
N LEU A 118 21.88 -2.90 -10.39
CA LEU A 118 21.43 -4.21 -9.95
C LEU A 118 20.37 -4.72 -10.93
N LEU A 119 20.71 -5.77 -11.68
CA LEU A 119 19.82 -6.42 -12.63
C LEU A 119 19.61 -7.89 -12.23
N ASN A 120 18.39 -8.37 -12.30
CA ASN A 120 18.09 -9.77 -12.05
C ASN A 120 17.06 -10.30 -13.08
N SER A 121 17.54 -11.13 -14.00
CA SER A 121 16.73 -11.71 -15.08
C SER A 121 15.70 -12.75 -14.61
N LYS A 122 15.78 -13.18 -13.34
CA LYS A 122 14.75 -14.04 -12.72
C LYS A 122 13.39 -13.32 -12.67
N TYR A 123 13.42 -11.99 -12.55
CA TYR A 123 12.24 -11.17 -12.41
C TYR A 123 12.00 -10.35 -13.70
N PRO A 124 11.07 -10.78 -14.55
CA PRO A 124 10.74 -10.06 -15.79
C PRO A 124 10.06 -8.71 -15.49
N VAL A 125 10.01 -7.85 -16.51
CA VAL A 125 9.28 -6.59 -16.47
C VAL A 125 7.82 -6.84 -16.07
N GLY A 126 7.32 -6.06 -15.12
CA GLY A 126 5.98 -6.21 -14.57
C GLY A 126 5.89 -7.05 -13.29
N THR A 127 7.00 -7.66 -12.83
CA THR A 127 7.06 -8.27 -11.49
C THR A 127 6.93 -7.16 -10.43
N SER A 128 6.18 -7.41 -9.37
CA SER A 128 6.01 -6.43 -8.30
C SER A 128 7.15 -6.48 -7.28
N GLU A 129 7.36 -5.38 -6.58
CA GLU A 129 8.38 -5.29 -5.52
C GLU A 129 8.09 -6.28 -4.40
N GLU A 130 6.82 -6.47 -4.04
CA GLU A 130 6.42 -7.40 -2.98
C GLU A 130 6.67 -8.86 -3.36
N GLU A 131 6.48 -9.22 -4.63
CA GLU A 131 6.78 -10.56 -5.11
C GLU A 131 8.29 -10.87 -4.98
N ILE A 132 9.15 -9.92 -5.41
CA ILE A 132 10.60 -10.05 -5.26
C ILE A 132 10.98 -10.08 -3.77
N TYR A 133 10.43 -9.17 -2.98
CA TYR A 133 10.68 -9.10 -1.53
C TYR A 133 10.37 -10.43 -0.84
N ASN A 134 9.20 -11.01 -1.10
CA ASN A 134 8.81 -12.28 -0.51
C ASN A 134 9.74 -13.44 -0.88
N ASP A 135 10.32 -13.37 -2.08
CA ASP A 135 11.27 -14.37 -2.59
C ASP A 135 12.66 -14.26 -1.94
N VAL A 136 13.06 -13.05 -1.50
CA VAL A 136 14.44 -12.77 -1.07
C VAL A 136 14.58 -12.34 0.40
N LYS A 137 13.49 -12.10 1.11
CA LYS A 137 13.48 -11.53 2.47
C LYS A 137 14.26 -12.35 3.49
N ASP A 138 14.34 -13.67 3.29
CA ASP A 138 15.04 -14.59 4.18
C ASP A 138 16.52 -14.79 3.79
N ASP A 139 16.91 -14.41 2.56
CA ASP A 139 18.24 -14.63 2.01
C ASP A 139 19.12 -13.36 2.05
N ILE A 140 18.51 -12.17 2.09
CA ILE A 140 19.23 -10.89 2.09
C ILE A 140 19.22 -10.29 3.48
N GLU A 141 20.38 -10.33 4.16
CA GLU A 141 20.56 -9.71 5.48
C GLU A 141 21.16 -8.30 5.39
N ASP A 142 21.94 -8.01 4.35
CA ASP A 142 22.63 -6.74 4.17
C ASP A 142 22.61 -6.28 2.70
N TYR A 143 21.94 -5.16 2.46
CA TYR A 143 21.93 -4.48 1.16
C TYR A 143 21.97 -2.98 1.38
N SER A 144 23.19 -2.42 1.50
CA SER A 144 23.45 -1.03 1.86
C SER A 144 23.71 -0.12 0.65
N LYS A 145 22.81 -0.04 -0.32
CA LYS A 145 22.92 0.93 -1.39
C LYS A 145 21.91 2.06 -1.25
N GLY A 146 22.26 3.09 -0.47
CA GLY A 146 21.69 4.43 -0.65
C GLY A 146 20.57 4.87 0.26
N TRP A 147 19.89 3.98 1.01
CA TRP A 147 18.70 4.36 1.82
C TRP A 147 18.96 4.52 3.32
N GLU A 148 20.06 3.97 3.84
CA GLU A 148 20.29 3.85 5.28
C GLU A 148 20.38 5.16 6.05
N ASP A 149 20.63 6.29 5.36
CA ASP A 149 20.89 7.58 6.00
C ASP A 149 19.91 8.71 5.64
N LEU A 150 18.85 8.44 4.89
CA LEU A 150 17.75 9.40 4.77
C LEU A 150 16.69 9.09 5.80
N ASP A 151 16.39 10.08 6.64
CA ASP A 151 15.27 9.99 7.57
C ASP A 151 13.98 9.64 6.82
N GLU A 152 13.22 8.71 7.37
CA GLU A 152 11.90 8.43 6.85
C GLU A 152 11.08 9.73 6.82
N PRO A 153 10.33 9.99 5.74
CA PRO A 153 9.55 11.21 5.66
C PRO A 153 8.56 11.28 6.82
N SER A 154 8.48 12.45 7.45
CA SER A 154 7.51 12.74 8.51
C SER A 154 6.07 12.53 8.00
N PRO A 155 5.07 12.39 8.88
CA PRO A 155 3.67 12.24 8.45
C PRO A 155 3.19 13.37 7.54
N ALA A 156 3.66 14.60 7.75
CA ALA A 156 3.33 15.76 6.91
C ALA A 156 3.99 15.64 5.53
N GLU A 157 5.24 15.21 5.45
CA GLU A 157 5.94 14.98 4.19
C GLU A 157 5.37 13.80 3.42
N LYS A 158 4.95 12.72 4.11
CA LYS A 158 4.23 11.60 3.47
C LYS A 158 2.95 12.07 2.78
N LEU A 159 2.20 12.96 3.43
CA LEU A 159 0.99 13.54 2.83
C LEU A 159 1.33 14.43 1.62
N GLU A 160 2.37 15.26 1.70
CA GLU A 160 2.84 16.10 0.59
C GLU A 160 3.29 15.26 -0.62
N ILE A 161 4.04 14.18 -0.39
CA ILE A 161 4.45 13.24 -1.44
C ILE A 161 3.22 12.62 -2.10
N LEU A 162 2.24 12.17 -1.31
CA LEU A 162 1.00 11.58 -1.82
C LEU A 162 0.20 12.60 -2.66
N GLU A 163 0.05 13.84 -2.19
CA GLU A 163 -0.61 14.90 -2.95
C GLU A 163 0.08 15.17 -4.29
N ASN A 164 1.41 15.16 -4.32
CA ASN A 164 2.18 15.34 -5.55
C ASN A 164 2.00 14.18 -6.52
N LEU A 165 1.92 12.94 -6.03
CA LEU A 165 1.62 11.76 -6.83
C LEU A 165 0.21 11.83 -7.43
N VAL A 166 -0.79 12.23 -6.65
CA VAL A 166 -2.18 12.42 -7.12
C VAL A 166 -2.24 13.51 -8.20
N LYS A 167 -1.62 14.67 -7.96
CA LYS A 167 -1.54 15.75 -8.95
C LYS A 167 -0.86 15.29 -10.25
N ALA A 168 0.22 14.52 -10.14
CA ALA A 168 0.93 13.96 -11.29
C ALA A 168 0.01 13.01 -12.08
N LYS A 169 -0.76 12.15 -11.41
CA LYS A 169 -1.75 11.25 -12.02
C LYS A 169 -2.82 12.05 -12.79
N GLU A 170 -3.41 13.05 -12.14
CA GLU A 170 -4.46 13.88 -12.75
C GLU A 170 -3.97 14.61 -14.00
N LEU A 171 -2.76 15.16 -13.98
CA LEU A 171 -2.18 15.84 -15.13
C LEU A 171 -1.80 14.89 -16.26
N ALA A 172 -1.43 13.65 -15.95
CA ALA A 172 -1.15 12.63 -16.95
C ALA A 172 -2.42 12.15 -17.69
N LYS A 173 -3.62 12.24 -17.10
CA LYS A 173 -4.95 11.97 -17.68
C LYS A 173 -4.98 10.79 -18.66
N GLY A 174 -4.69 9.58 -18.17
CA GLY A 174 -4.73 8.37 -18.98
C GLY A 174 -3.62 8.22 -20.02
N LYS A 175 -2.62 9.10 -20.02
CA LYS A 175 -1.41 8.99 -20.86
C LYS A 175 -0.29 8.17 -20.23
N LEU A 176 -0.51 7.63 -19.03
CA LEU A 176 0.41 6.65 -18.44
C LEU A 176 0.37 5.39 -19.30
N ALA A 177 1.44 5.15 -20.05
CA ALA A 177 1.50 4.07 -21.02
C ALA A 177 1.92 2.75 -20.38
N GLY A 178 1.29 1.66 -20.82
CA GLY A 178 1.74 0.30 -20.54
C GLY A 178 1.37 -0.25 -19.16
N THR A 179 2.05 -1.33 -18.78
CA THR A 179 1.84 -2.09 -17.53
C THR A 179 2.01 -1.22 -16.28
N PHE A 180 2.86 -0.19 -16.35
CA PHE A 180 3.07 0.74 -15.25
C PHE A 180 1.81 1.53 -14.89
N GLY A 181 0.98 1.93 -15.87
CA GLY A 181 -0.23 2.72 -15.61
C GLY A 181 -1.20 2.01 -14.66
N SER A 182 -1.44 0.72 -14.86
CA SER A 182 -2.33 -0.07 -14.01
C SER A 182 -1.74 -0.33 -12.61
N GLN A 183 -0.45 -0.64 -12.53
CA GLN A 183 0.24 -0.83 -11.24
C GLN A 183 0.26 0.46 -10.43
N PHE A 184 0.56 1.59 -11.09
CA PHE A 184 0.57 2.90 -10.45
C PHE A 184 -0.81 3.30 -9.92
N GLU A 185 -1.87 3.06 -10.68
CA GLU A 185 -3.25 3.31 -10.21
C GLU A 185 -3.57 2.53 -8.94
N SER A 186 -3.22 1.26 -8.91
CA SER A 186 -3.38 0.41 -7.74
C SER A 186 -2.62 0.96 -6.52
N ILE A 187 -1.34 1.34 -6.71
CA ILE A 187 -0.49 1.89 -5.63
C ILE A 187 -1.09 3.19 -5.08
N ILE A 188 -1.42 4.16 -5.95
CA ILE A 188 -1.95 5.46 -5.51
C ILE A 188 -3.30 5.29 -4.82
N THR A 189 -4.18 4.44 -5.36
CA THR A 189 -5.49 4.22 -4.75
C THR A 189 -5.37 3.60 -3.37
N ALA A 190 -4.41 2.68 -3.17
CA ALA A 190 -4.12 2.09 -1.86
C ALA A 190 -3.56 3.10 -0.84
N LEU A 191 -2.88 4.15 -1.30
CA LEU A 191 -2.28 5.19 -0.44
C LEU A 191 -3.20 6.39 -0.18
N LEU A 192 -4.32 6.52 -0.93
CA LEU A 192 -5.28 7.61 -0.70
C LEU A 192 -5.88 7.52 0.71
N PRO A 193 -6.07 8.67 1.38
CA PRO A 193 -6.73 8.68 2.68
C PRO A 193 -8.12 8.05 2.57
N PRO A 194 -8.53 7.23 3.55
CA PRO A 194 -9.82 6.57 3.52
C PRO A 194 -10.95 7.58 3.57
N LYS A 195 -12.05 7.29 2.88
CA LYS A 195 -13.29 8.07 2.97
C LYS A 195 -14.10 7.70 4.22
N VAL A 196 -13.79 6.56 4.82
CA VAL A 196 -14.47 6.06 6.02
C VAL A 196 -13.72 6.51 7.26
N GLU A 197 -14.42 7.09 8.22
CA GLU A 197 -13.86 7.37 9.55
C GLU A 197 -13.78 6.08 10.39
N TRP A 198 -12.87 5.20 10.03
CA TRP A 198 -12.67 3.91 10.71
C TRP A 198 -12.48 4.04 12.22
N LYS A 199 -11.81 5.12 12.65
CA LYS A 199 -11.54 5.36 14.07
C LYS A 199 -12.82 5.49 14.89
N SER A 200 -13.83 6.19 14.37
CA SER A 200 -15.13 6.33 15.06
C SER A 200 -15.96 5.06 14.96
N LEU A 201 -15.97 4.42 13.80
CA LEU A 201 -16.75 3.20 13.56
C LEU A 201 -16.22 2.01 14.37
N LEU A 202 -14.90 1.78 14.35
CA LEU A 202 -14.30 0.64 15.04
C LEU A 202 -14.08 0.91 16.53
N HIS A 203 -13.95 2.17 16.98
CA HIS A 203 -13.95 2.46 18.41
C HIS A 203 -15.19 1.90 19.09
N ASP A 204 -16.35 2.03 18.48
CA ASP A 204 -17.60 1.43 18.98
C ASP A 204 -17.58 -0.10 18.92
N PHE A 205 -16.89 -0.68 17.92
CA PHE A 205 -16.74 -2.13 17.81
C PHE A 205 -15.76 -2.67 18.86
N VAL A 206 -14.61 -2.00 19.06
CA VAL A 206 -13.60 -2.38 20.05
C VAL A 206 -14.09 -2.17 21.47
N SER A 207 -14.78 -1.06 21.75
CA SER A 207 -15.34 -0.81 23.09
C SER A 207 -16.44 -1.80 23.47
N LEU A 208 -17.13 -2.40 22.49
CA LEU A 208 -18.05 -3.51 22.69
C LEU A 208 -17.36 -4.88 22.86
N SER A 209 -16.07 -4.96 22.49
CA SER A 209 -15.20 -6.15 22.66
C SER A 209 -14.49 -6.17 24.02
N ASP A 210 -14.84 -5.34 24.99
CA ASP A 210 -14.34 -5.46 26.35
C ASP A 210 -14.63 -6.88 26.90
N THR A 211 -14.00 -7.89 26.30
CA THR A 211 -13.78 -9.18 26.93
C THR A 211 -12.84 -8.93 28.09
N THR A 212 -13.44 -8.66 29.20
CA THR A 212 -12.74 -8.53 30.47
C THR A 212 -12.19 -9.92 30.78
N GLU A 213 -10.98 -10.22 30.32
CA GLU A 213 -10.28 -11.42 30.82
C GLU A 213 -10.03 -11.22 32.29
N PHE A 214 -10.69 -12.00 33.09
CA PHE A 214 -10.47 -12.04 34.52
C PHE A 214 -9.24 -12.94 34.82
N SER A 215 -8.13 -12.32 35.17
CA SER A 215 -6.92 -13.02 35.53
C SER A 215 -6.59 -12.85 37.01
N TYR A 216 -6.30 -13.95 37.70
CA TYR A 216 -5.80 -13.96 39.07
C TYR A 216 -4.34 -13.43 39.18
N ARG A 217 -3.64 -13.18 38.05
CA ARG A 217 -2.29 -12.59 38.03
C ARG A 217 -2.24 -11.16 38.57
N LYS A 218 -3.33 -10.40 38.41
CA LYS A 218 -3.46 -9.04 39.00
C LYS A 218 -4.64 -9.02 39.95
N ARG A 219 -4.39 -8.68 41.22
CA ARG A 219 -5.46 -8.53 42.20
C ARG A 219 -6.33 -7.33 41.88
N ASN A 220 -7.64 -7.49 42.09
CA ASN A 220 -8.58 -6.39 41.95
C ASN A 220 -8.31 -5.34 43.05
N ARG A 221 -7.87 -4.14 42.65
CA ARG A 221 -7.51 -3.04 43.56
C ARG A 221 -8.71 -2.44 44.33
N ARG A 222 -9.94 -2.67 43.84
CA ARG A 222 -11.17 -2.19 44.51
C ARG A 222 -11.57 -3.04 45.72
N PHE A 223 -11.14 -4.29 45.77
CA PHE A 223 -11.48 -5.22 46.86
C PHE A 223 -10.22 -5.94 47.36
N PRO A 224 -9.36 -5.23 48.12
CA PRO A 224 -8.04 -5.78 48.52
C PRO A 224 -8.14 -6.94 49.50
N THR A 225 -9.27 -7.11 50.19
CA THR A 225 -9.51 -8.16 51.20
C THR A 225 -10.10 -9.42 50.61
N ILE A 226 -10.59 -9.42 49.39
CA ILE A 226 -11.20 -10.57 48.72
C ILE A 226 -10.33 -10.88 47.49
N CYS A 227 -10.00 -12.18 47.32
CA CYS A 227 -9.19 -12.64 46.19
C CYS A 227 -10.07 -12.69 44.92
N LEU A 228 -10.38 -11.51 44.36
CA LEU A 228 -11.09 -11.40 43.08
C LEU A 228 -10.08 -11.22 41.95
N PRO A 229 -10.31 -11.83 40.77
CA PRO A 229 -9.47 -11.64 39.60
C PRO A 229 -9.53 -10.16 39.16
N GLY A 230 -8.39 -9.62 38.82
CA GLY A 230 -8.32 -8.31 38.15
C GLY A 230 -8.68 -8.43 36.69
N SER A 231 -9.38 -7.44 36.14
CA SER A 231 -9.64 -7.35 34.70
C SER A 231 -8.38 -6.86 33.96
N THR A 232 -7.96 -7.61 32.99
CA THR A 232 -6.97 -7.15 31.98
C THR A 232 -7.75 -6.83 30.71
N LYS A 233 -7.70 -5.59 30.26
CA LYS A 233 -8.18 -5.22 28.95
C LYS A 233 -7.10 -5.65 27.96
N THR A 234 -7.40 -6.55 27.06
CA THR A 234 -6.61 -6.79 25.87
C THR A 234 -7.21 -5.96 24.75
N ASP A 235 -6.51 -4.91 24.36
CA ASP A 235 -6.89 -4.04 23.22
C ASP A 235 -6.59 -4.72 21.87
N THR A 236 -6.48 -6.05 21.83
CA THR A 236 -6.28 -6.81 20.59
C THR A 236 -7.62 -7.09 19.93
N LEU A 237 -7.77 -6.62 18.71
CA LEU A 237 -8.86 -7.06 17.83
C LEU A 237 -8.68 -8.57 17.57
N GLY A 238 -9.76 -9.33 17.77
CA GLY A 238 -9.80 -10.76 17.42
C GLY A 238 -9.71 -10.98 15.91
N GLU A 239 -9.90 -12.22 15.45
CA GLU A 239 -9.87 -12.54 14.02
C GLU A 239 -10.91 -11.74 13.25
N ILE A 240 -10.45 -10.98 12.26
CA ILE A 240 -11.26 -10.17 11.35
C ILE A 240 -11.39 -10.89 10.02
N ASN A 241 -12.61 -11.20 9.61
CA ASN A 241 -12.92 -11.65 8.27
C ASN A 241 -13.46 -10.49 7.42
N TYR A 242 -12.74 -10.19 6.35
CA TYR A 242 -13.03 -9.14 5.42
C TYR A 242 -13.57 -9.73 4.12
N TYR A 243 -14.87 -9.59 3.88
CA TYR A 243 -15.55 -10.09 2.70
C TYR A 243 -15.59 -9.03 1.62
N LEU A 244 -15.05 -9.34 0.46
CA LEU A 244 -14.93 -8.46 -0.68
C LEU A 244 -15.82 -8.95 -1.82
N ASP A 245 -16.82 -8.17 -2.18
CA ASP A 245 -17.65 -8.40 -3.34
C ASP A 245 -16.85 -8.12 -4.63
N VAL A 246 -16.72 -9.15 -5.47
CA VAL A 246 -16.05 -9.08 -6.77
C VAL A 246 -17.02 -9.33 -7.91
N SER A 247 -18.31 -9.09 -7.71
CA SER A 247 -19.36 -9.21 -8.70
C SER A 247 -19.18 -8.22 -9.88
N GLY A 248 -19.92 -8.46 -10.97
CA GLY A 248 -19.80 -7.65 -12.19
C GLY A 248 -20.26 -6.20 -12.06
N SER A 249 -21.07 -5.86 -11.05
CA SER A 249 -21.50 -4.48 -10.73
C SER A 249 -20.41 -3.65 -10.04
N VAL A 250 -19.46 -4.32 -9.37
CA VAL A 250 -18.33 -3.66 -8.69
C VAL A 250 -17.22 -3.39 -9.70
N THR A 251 -16.84 -2.13 -9.85
CA THR A 251 -15.80 -1.71 -10.81
C THR A 251 -14.38 -1.95 -10.27
N ASP A 252 -13.37 -1.90 -11.14
CA ASP A 252 -11.97 -2.00 -10.71
C ASP A 252 -11.56 -0.83 -9.80
N ASP A 253 -12.13 0.36 -10.00
CA ASP A 253 -11.92 1.52 -9.13
C ASP A 253 -12.52 1.29 -7.74
N ASP A 254 -13.69 0.65 -7.66
CA ASP A 254 -14.31 0.28 -6.38
C ASP A 254 -13.44 -0.74 -5.63
N ILE A 255 -12.91 -1.75 -6.32
CA ILE A 255 -12.02 -2.76 -5.76
C ILE A 255 -10.70 -2.12 -5.28
N ALA A 256 -10.12 -1.22 -6.06
CA ALA A 256 -8.94 -0.48 -5.63
C ALA A 256 -9.23 0.38 -4.39
N ARG A 257 -10.45 0.92 -4.29
CA ARG A 257 -10.91 1.64 -3.11
C ARG A 257 -11.03 0.72 -1.89
N PHE A 258 -11.59 -0.48 -2.04
CA PHE A 258 -11.64 -1.47 -0.97
C PHE A 258 -10.26 -1.81 -0.42
N ASN A 259 -9.27 -1.99 -1.29
CA ASN A 259 -7.89 -2.25 -0.89
C ASN A 259 -7.29 -1.08 -0.10
N SER A 260 -7.60 0.16 -0.49
CA SER A 260 -7.18 1.36 0.24
C SER A 260 -7.77 1.39 1.66
N GLU A 261 -9.07 1.10 1.81
CA GLU A 261 -9.72 1.04 3.11
C GLU A 261 -9.14 -0.10 3.98
N LEU A 262 -8.89 -1.27 3.38
CA LEU A 262 -8.26 -2.42 4.05
C LEU A 262 -6.85 -2.08 4.56
N PHE A 263 -6.02 -1.50 3.71
CA PHE A 263 -4.66 -1.10 4.04
C PHE A 263 -4.63 -0.12 5.22
N TYR A 264 -5.50 0.90 5.16
CA TYR A 264 -5.60 1.90 6.22
C TYR A 264 -6.07 1.27 7.56
N LEU A 265 -7.03 0.35 7.50
CA LEU A 265 -7.51 -0.38 8.66
C LEU A 265 -6.39 -1.19 9.31
N MET A 266 -5.59 -1.90 8.51
CA MET A 266 -4.46 -2.68 9.00
C MET A 266 -3.39 -1.80 9.66
N GLN A 267 -3.07 -0.65 9.06
CA GLN A 267 -2.10 0.29 9.63
C GLN A 267 -2.59 0.95 10.91
N MET A 268 -3.87 1.35 10.96
CA MET A 268 -4.43 2.05 12.11
C MET A 268 -4.46 1.18 13.38
N TYR A 269 -4.71 -0.12 13.24
CA TYR A 269 -4.85 -1.06 14.35
C TYR A 269 -3.63 -1.98 14.52
N GLU A 270 -2.54 -1.71 13.78
CA GLU A 270 -1.30 -2.51 13.81
C GLU A 270 -1.59 -4.01 13.65
N LEU A 271 -2.53 -4.35 12.75
CA LEU A 271 -2.93 -5.73 12.52
C LEU A 271 -1.83 -6.45 11.73
N GLU A 272 -1.37 -7.58 12.26
CA GLU A 272 -0.38 -8.40 11.58
C GLU A 272 -0.96 -9.05 10.32
N HIS A 273 -2.24 -9.47 10.38
CA HIS A 273 -2.93 -10.13 9.27
C HIS A 273 -4.44 -9.94 9.35
N ILE A 274 -5.09 -10.05 8.20
CA ILE A 274 -6.56 -10.07 8.04
C ILE A 274 -6.91 -11.20 7.06
N ASN A 275 -8.01 -11.91 7.32
CA ASN A 275 -8.55 -12.89 6.39
C ASN A 275 -9.40 -12.16 5.35
N VAL A 276 -8.95 -12.14 4.09
CA VAL A 276 -9.69 -11.56 2.97
C VAL A 276 -10.36 -12.66 2.18
N ILE A 277 -11.68 -12.58 2.08
CA ILE A 277 -12.53 -13.55 1.40
C ILE A 277 -13.22 -12.85 0.23
N GLN A 278 -12.83 -13.21 -0.99
CA GLN A 278 -13.48 -12.71 -2.22
C GLN A 278 -14.70 -13.57 -2.51
N PHE A 279 -15.80 -12.92 -2.87
CA PHE A 279 -17.02 -13.62 -3.22
C PHE A 279 -17.77 -12.95 -4.39
N ASP A 280 -18.52 -13.75 -5.11
CA ASP A 280 -19.53 -13.34 -6.10
C ASP A 280 -20.81 -14.20 -5.91
N THR A 281 -21.08 -15.17 -6.74
CA THR A 281 -22.12 -16.19 -6.51
C THR A 281 -21.69 -17.28 -5.52
N GLN A 282 -20.39 -17.38 -5.29
CA GLN A 282 -19.73 -18.31 -4.36
C GLN A 282 -18.46 -17.65 -3.79
N ILE A 283 -17.84 -18.28 -2.80
CA ILE A 283 -16.49 -17.87 -2.37
C ILE A 283 -15.50 -18.23 -3.47
N THR A 284 -14.83 -17.21 -4.04
CA THR A 284 -13.91 -17.37 -5.17
C THR A 284 -12.46 -17.49 -4.73
N LYS A 285 -12.08 -16.80 -3.65
CA LYS A 285 -10.73 -16.83 -3.10
C LYS A 285 -10.77 -16.53 -1.60
N GLU A 286 -9.93 -17.20 -0.85
CA GLU A 286 -9.67 -16.93 0.57
C GLU A 286 -8.16 -16.83 0.77
N GLU A 287 -7.71 -15.74 1.37
CA GLU A 287 -6.30 -15.48 1.60
C GLU A 287 -6.10 -14.71 2.90
N VAL A 288 -5.00 -15.02 3.58
CA VAL A 288 -4.52 -14.26 4.74
C VAL A 288 -3.61 -13.17 4.21
N VAL A 289 -3.98 -11.93 4.46
CA VAL A 289 -3.31 -10.74 3.91
C VAL A 289 -2.56 -10.03 5.02
N THR A 290 -1.34 -9.64 4.74
CA THR A 290 -0.55 -8.71 5.55
C THR A 290 -0.59 -7.31 4.93
N ALA A 291 -0.16 -6.29 5.65
CA ALA A 291 -0.07 -4.94 5.11
C ALA A 291 0.79 -4.82 3.84
N LEU A 292 1.63 -5.82 3.56
CA LEU A 292 2.50 -5.90 2.38
C LEU A 292 1.87 -6.64 1.20
N ASP A 293 0.91 -7.54 1.45
CA ASP A 293 0.32 -8.44 0.46
C ASP A 293 -1.16 -8.15 0.23
N ILE A 294 -1.49 -6.91 -0.06
CA ILE A 294 -2.87 -6.54 -0.41
C ILE A 294 -3.29 -7.27 -1.70
N PRO A 295 -4.51 -7.85 -1.76
CA PRO A 295 -4.96 -8.60 -2.91
C PRO A 295 -4.87 -7.78 -4.21
N ARG A 296 -4.13 -8.30 -5.18
CA ARG A 296 -4.00 -7.68 -6.52
C ARG A 296 -4.74 -8.43 -7.60
N THR A 297 -5.07 -9.69 -7.33
CA THR A 297 -5.82 -10.53 -8.27
C THR A 297 -7.22 -10.76 -7.75
N PHE A 298 -8.20 -10.37 -8.55
CA PHE A 298 -9.61 -10.53 -8.23
C PHE A 298 -10.21 -11.58 -9.17
N ILE A 299 -10.84 -12.60 -8.56
CA ILE A 299 -11.41 -13.72 -9.29
C ILE A 299 -12.92 -13.68 -9.06
N GLY A 300 -13.66 -13.41 -10.11
CA GLY A 300 -15.12 -13.31 -10.05
C GLY A 300 -15.67 -12.66 -11.30
N ARG A 301 -16.57 -11.71 -11.16
CA ARG A 301 -17.36 -11.00 -12.18
C ARG A 301 -18.69 -11.66 -12.49
N GLY A 302 -19.13 -12.59 -11.60
CA GLY A 302 -20.49 -13.12 -11.63
C GLY A 302 -21.54 -12.18 -11.04
N GLY A 303 -22.70 -12.73 -10.70
CA GLY A 303 -23.69 -12.02 -9.87
C GLY A 303 -23.30 -12.08 -8.40
N THR A 304 -24.07 -11.40 -7.52
CA THR A 304 -23.82 -11.37 -6.07
C THR A 304 -24.76 -12.32 -5.33
N ASN A 305 -24.21 -13.19 -4.48
CA ASN A 305 -25.01 -14.08 -3.63
C ASN A 305 -24.46 -14.08 -2.19
N LEU A 306 -25.17 -13.44 -1.29
CA LEU A 306 -24.79 -13.36 0.13
C LEU A 306 -25.01 -14.65 0.92
N THR A 307 -25.65 -15.68 0.34
CA THR A 307 -25.82 -16.98 1.00
C THR A 307 -24.48 -17.67 1.22
N CYS A 308 -23.54 -17.59 0.26
CA CYS A 308 -22.20 -18.15 0.43
C CYS A 308 -21.42 -17.46 1.54
N VAL A 309 -21.58 -16.13 1.70
CA VAL A 309 -20.98 -15.37 2.79
C VAL A 309 -21.56 -15.83 4.13
N LYS A 310 -22.88 -16.00 4.21
CA LYS A 310 -23.57 -16.51 5.41
C LYS A 310 -23.04 -17.88 5.82
N GLU A 311 -23.00 -18.84 4.88
CA GLU A 311 -22.52 -20.19 5.14
C GLU A 311 -21.05 -20.21 5.62
N HIS A 312 -20.23 -19.35 5.03
CA HIS A 312 -18.84 -19.21 5.40
C HIS A 312 -18.69 -18.64 6.83
N ILE A 313 -19.44 -17.58 7.17
CA ILE A 313 -19.48 -17.01 8.53
C ILE A 313 -19.94 -18.04 9.56
N GLU A 314 -20.98 -18.81 9.27
CA GLU A 314 -21.49 -19.86 10.17
C GLU A 314 -20.47 -21.00 10.37
N LYS A 315 -19.62 -21.27 9.39
CA LYS A 315 -18.56 -22.30 9.44
C LYS A 315 -17.35 -21.81 10.22
N THR A 316 -16.87 -20.60 9.94
CA THR A 316 -15.62 -20.04 10.50
C THR A 316 -15.82 -19.37 11.86
N GLN A 317 -17.04 -18.87 12.14
CA GLN A 317 -17.43 -18.19 13.38
C GLN A 317 -16.47 -17.03 13.78
N PRO A 318 -16.15 -16.11 12.89
CA PRO A 318 -15.26 -15.00 13.19
C PRO A 318 -15.88 -14.08 14.24
N GLU A 319 -15.05 -13.40 15.02
CA GLU A 319 -15.51 -12.40 15.98
C GLU A 319 -15.98 -11.13 15.28
N PHE A 320 -15.23 -10.69 14.26
CA PHE A 320 -15.52 -9.49 13.47
C PHE A 320 -15.68 -9.83 12.00
N VAL A 321 -16.70 -9.24 11.39
CA VAL A 321 -17.00 -9.37 9.96
C VAL A 321 -17.14 -7.99 9.36
N ILE A 322 -16.39 -7.72 8.31
CA ILE A 322 -16.55 -6.52 7.47
C ILE A 322 -16.94 -6.99 6.08
N VAL A 323 -18.03 -6.47 5.53
CA VAL A 323 -18.51 -6.82 4.20
C VAL A 323 -18.51 -5.58 3.32
N PHE A 324 -17.79 -5.64 2.21
CA PHE A 324 -17.80 -4.64 1.16
C PHE A 324 -18.63 -5.12 -0.02
N SER A 325 -19.68 -4.40 -0.35
CA SER A 325 -20.59 -4.72 -1.47
C SER A 325 -21.42 -3.49 -1.83
N ASP A 326 -21.91 -3.43 -3.06
CA ASP A 326 -22.94 -2.48 -3.48
C ASP A 326 -24.36 -2.91 -3.04
N LEU A 327 -24.49 -4.12 -2.50
CA LEU A 327 -25.77 -4.75 -2.11
C LEU A 327 -26.82 -4.77 -3.22
N GLU A 328 -26.40 -4.84 -4.48
CA GLU A 328 -27.32 -5.07 -5.62
C GLU A 328 -27.72 -6.55 -5.71
N CYS A 329 -28.22 -7.11 -4.60
CA CYS A 329 -28.56 -8.52 -4.48
C CYS A 329 -29.67 -8.76 -3.47
N ASN A 330 -30.10 -10.02 -3.35
CA ASN A 330 -31.05 -10.40 -2.29
C ASN A 330 -30.39 -10.22 -0.90
N PRO A 331 -31.16 -9.71 0.09
CA PRO A 331 -30.63 -9.53 1.43
C PRO A 331 -30.18 -10.86 2.06
N MET A 332 -29.09 -10.80 2.82
CA MET A 332 -28.58 -11.96 3.54
C MET A 332 -29.60 -12.42 4.60
N GLU A 333 -29.84 -13.72 4.66
CA GLU A 333 -30.68 -14.30 5.72
C GLU A 333 -30.01 -14.16 7.10
N VAL A 334 -30.81 -14.24 8.14
CA VAL A 334 -30.34 -14.12 9.52
C VAL A 334 -29.32 -15.21 9.85
N LEU A 335 -28.19 -14.80 10.45
CA LEU A 335 -27.15 -15.71 10.93
C LEU A 335 -27.60 -16.44 12.20
N LYS A 336 -27.17 -17.69 12.35
CA LYS A 336 -27.32 -18.46 13.59
C LYS A 336 -26.42 -17.98 14.72
N THR A 337 -25.27 -17.42 14.34
CA THR A 337 -24.31 -16.76 15.22
C THR A 337 -24.43 -15.24 15.03
N THR A 338 -24.06 -14.47 16.04
CA THR A 338 -24.10 -13.01 15.97
C THR A 338 -22.70 -12.42 16.03
N PRO A 339 -21.89 -12.54 14.95
CA PRO A 339 -20.62 -11.83 14.89
C PRO A 339 -20.87 -10.31 14.89
N LYS A 340 -19.90 -9.54 15.31
CA LYS A 340 -19.94 -8.09 15.12
C LYS A 340 -19.76 -7.79 13.64
N MET A 341 -20.80 -7.25 13.00
CA MET A 341 -20.84 -7.06 11.56
C MET A 341 -20.87 -5.59 11.19
N LEU A 342 -20.01 -5.20 10.26
CA LEU A 342 -19.97 -3.89 9.63
C LEU A 342 -20.11 -4.05 8.11
N TRP A 343 -21.09 -3.37 7.55
CA TRP A 343 -21.28 -3.29 6.11
C TRP A 343 -20.71 -1.97 5.57
N VAL A 344 -19.90 -2.05 4.55
CA VAL A 344 -19.42 -0.91 3.79
C VAL A 344 -20.03 -0.97 2.42
N ILE A 345 -21.01 -0.09 2.20
CA ILE A 345 -21.86 -0.08 1.01
C ILE A 345 -21.32 0.96 0.05
N ILE A 346 -20.99 0.53 -1.17
CA ILE A 346 -20.41 1.40 -2.17
C ILE A 346 -21.45 1.75 -3.24
N ASN A 347 -21.46 3.03 -3.66
CA ASN A 347 -22.27 3.54 -4.77
C ASN A 347 -23.79 3.24 -4.70
N ASN A 348 -24.31 2.75 -3.59
CA ASN A 348 -25.72 2.45 -3.38
C ASN A 348 -26.24 3.11 -2.09
N PRO A 349 -26.59 4.42 -2.13
CA PRO A 349 -26.96 5.17 -0.95
C PRO A 349 -28.31 4.73 -0.33
N ASN A 350 -29.13 3.98 -1.06
CA ASN A 350 -30.43 3.51 -0.61
C ASN A 350 -30.41 2.08 -0.05
N ALA A 351 -29.33 1.36 -0.19
CA ALA A 351 -29.21 0.01 0.32
C ALA A 351 -29.13 0.01 1.85
N ILE A 352 -29.90 -0.84 2.47
CA ILE A 352 -29.91 -1.04 3.93
C ILE A 352 -29.69 -2.54 4.17
N PRO A 353 -28.61 -2.91 4.87
CA PRO A 353 -28.37 -4.30 5.18
C PRO A 353 -29.38 -4.81 6.22
N PRO A 354 -29.63 -6.12 6.25
CA PRO A 354 -30.67 -6.70 7.12
C PRO A 354 -30.33 -6.59 8.62
N TYR A 355 -29.07 -6.49 8.97
CA TYR A 355 -28.58 -6.35 10.35
C TYR A 355 -27.12 -5.89 10.36
N GLY A 356 -26.61 -5.50 11.53
CA GLY A 356 -25.27 -4.95 11.72
C GLY A 356 -25.20 -3.44 11.59
N LYS A 357 -24.02 -2.87 11.78
CA LYS A 357 -23.77 -1.46 11.47
C LYS A 357 -23.43 -1.32 9.99
N TYR A 358 -23.66 -0.15 9.42
CA TYR A 358 -23.32 0.10 8.02
C TYR A 358 -22.86 1.54 7.80
N VAL A 359 -22.11 1.72 6.74
CA VAL A 359 -21.65 3.01 6.23
C VAL A 359 -21.76 3.01 4.71
N HIS A 360 -22.16 4.14 4.14
CA HIS A 360 -22.19 4.35 2.70
C HIS A 360 -20.95 5.11 2.25
N ILE A 361 -20.33 4.63 1.17
CA ILE A 361 -19.22 5.30 0.49
C ILE A 361 -19.69 5.61 -0.94
N THR A 362 -19.46 6.84 -1.38
CA THR A 362 -19.58 7.24 -2.79
C THR A 362 -18.19 7.39 -3.38
N THR A 363 -17.91 6.74 -4.48
CA THR A 363 -16.67 6.88 -5.26
C THR A 363 -16.65 8.17 -6.07
#